data_5d5eef6c2903acedcdeb99360aabda47
#
_entry.id   5d5eef6c2903acedcdeb99360aabda47
#
_cell.length_a   1.000
_cell.length_b   1.000
_cell.length_c   1.000
_cell.angle_alpha   90.00
_cell.angle_beta   90.00
_cell.angle_gamma   90.00
#
_symmetry.space_group_name_H-M   'P 1'
#
loop_
_entity.id
_entity.type
_entity.pdbx_description
1 polymer ?
#
loop_
_entity_poly.entity_id
_entity_poly.type
_entity_poly.pdbx_seq_one_letter_code
_entity_poly.pdbx_strand_id
1 'polypeptide(L)'
;MKNIKKIFFLVLFLLINTQKINAGINDALFMTIGNKPITQSDIVDEIKIILILNNESYSDDKRDQLHELAVRSTVKRTIKKIELERNNFFQFNEEDLERELARLASNIFIDVNTLKNLCESNELDFSKIEDQVKTELYWNSLIFEMYKGNLKINQEEIEDQLKLSKNKNQINEYLISEIVISKVEDDKLDLEVQELKRKIENESFEQVAREVSISESALKGGDLGWINENIISEKIKTVLTETPTGNLSSPIVLENGILIFKVRDKRKIEQNMSLEEIKNKLINTEKTKILNMYSMSHYDKVRRTITINFFQ
;
A
#
# COMPACT_ATOMS: atom_id res chain seq x y z
N MET A 1 17.71 -14.11 -71.50
CA MET A 1 17.55 -14.89 -70.22
C MET A 1 18.55 -14.54 -69.12
N LYS A 2 19.81 -14.11 -69.45
CA LYS A 2 20.78 -13.74 -68.37
C LYS A 2 20.45 -12.47 -67.60
N ASN A 3 19.77 -11.51 -68.17
CA ASN A 3 19.44 -10.23 -67.53
C ASN A 3 18.21 -10.34 -66.60
N ILE A 4 17.28 -11.24 -66.89
CA ILE A 4 16.09 -11.47 -66.05
C ILE A 4 16.48 -12.12 -64.73
N LYS A 5 17.47 -13.03 -64.74
CA LYS A 5 17.96 -13.64 -63.50
C LYS A 5 18.69 -12.63 -62.59
N LYS A 6 19.38 -11.63 -63.15
CA LYS A 6 20.04 -10.57 -62.36
C LYS A 6 19.03 -9.61 -61.74
N ILE A 7 17.96 -9.28 -62.44
CA ILE A 7 16.87 -8.43 -61.92
C ILE A 7 16.11 -9.17 -60.80
N PHE A 8 15.85 -10.46 -60.98
CA PHE A 8 15.18 -11.28 -59.96
C PHE A 8 16.04 -11.41 -58.69
N PHE A 9 17.34 -11.53 -58.80
CA PHE A 9 18.27 -11.58 -57.66
C PHE A 9 18.40 -10.23 -56.96
N LEU A 10 18.33 -9.12 -57.70
CA LEU A 10 18.37 -7.76 -57.15
C LEU A 10 17.06 -7.43 -56.39
N VAL A 11 15.90 -7.87 -56.92
CA VAL A 11 14.58 -7.69 -56.25
C VAL A 11 14.47 -8.59 -55.02
N LEU A 12 15.00 -9.81 -55.06
CA LEU A 12 15.05 -10.70 -53.90
C LEU A 12 15.96 -10.17 -52.79
N PHE A 13 17.10 -9.53 -53.17
CA PHE A 13 18.01 -8.91 -52.20
C PHE A 13 17.41 -7.63 -51.55
N LEU A 14 16.56 -6.90 -52.26
CA LEU A 14 15.81 -5.75 -51.72
C LEU A 14 14.68 -6.18 -50.75
N LEU A 15 14.11 -7.38 -50.97
CA LEU A 15 13.06 -7.92 -50.07
C LEU A 15 13.59 -8.49 -48.76
N ILE A 16 14.89 -8.84 -48.67
CA ILE A 16 15.50 -9.39 -47.47
C ILE A 16 15.94 -8.28 -46.49
N ASN A 17 16.03 -7.02 -46.94
CA ASN A 17 16.47 -5.90 -46.12
C ASN A 17 15.35 -5.11 -45.42
N THR A 18 14.11 -5.60 -45.40
CA THR A 18 13.15 -5.11 -44.43
C THR A 18 13.41 -5.80 -43.08
N GLN A 19 14.57 -5.62 -42.52
CA GLN A 19 14.69 -5.73 -41.09
C GLN A 19 13.71 -4.70 -40.53
N LYS A 20 12.64 -5.18 -39.87
CA LYS A 20 11.93 -4.35 -38.91
C LYS A 20 13.00 -3.87 -37.96
N ILE A 21 13.47 -2.64 -38.16
CA ILE A 21 14.06 -1.88 -37.08
C ILE A 21 12.92 -1.78 -36.09
N ASN A 22 12.85 -2.71 -35.14
CA ASN A 22 12.26 -2.42 -33.88
C ASN A 22 13.14 -1.28 -33.36
N ALA A 23 12.79 -0.04 -33.69
CA ALA A 23 13.18 1.10 -32.92
C ALA A 23 12.68 0.73 -31.53
N GLY A 24 13.56 0.22 -30.68
CA GLY A 24 13.27 0.08 -29.27
C GLY A 24 12.71 1.43 -28.88
N ILE A 25 11.47 1.45 -28.41
CA ILE A 25 10.92 2.65 -27.79
C ILE A 25 11.98 3.00 -26.76
N ASN A 26 12.72 4.09 -27.00
CA ASN A 26 13.63 4.62 -26.01
C ASN A 26 12.70 5.11 -24.89
N ASP A 27 12.49 4.24 -23.92
CA ASP A 27 11.66 4.51 -22.77
C ASP A 27 12.26 5.71 -22.05
N ALA A 28 11.56 6.85 -22.11
CA ALA A 28 12.09 8.10 -21.64
C ALA A 28 12.33 8.04 -20.12
N LEU A 29 13.50 8.46 -19.69
CA LEU A 29 13.83 8.60 -18.28
C LEU A 29 12.89 9.65 -17.67
N PHE A 30 12.11 9.24 -16.68
CA PHE A 30 11.16 10.11 -15.97
C PHE A 30 11.79 10.77 -14.76
N MET A 31 12.48 9.97 -13.91
CA MET A 31 13.17 10.46 -12.72
C MET A 31 14.31 9.55 -12.32
N THR A 32 15.18 10.04 -11.43
CA THR A 32 16.12 9.20 -10.69
C THR A 32 15.87 9.31 -9.20
N ILE A 33 15.97 8.16 -8.50
CA ILE A 33 15.87 8.06 -7.05
C ILE A 33 17.20 7.49 -6.55
N GLY A 34 18.05 8.36 -5.99
CA GLY A 34 19.46 8.04 -5.80
C GLY A 34 20.11 7.69 -7.14
N ASN A 35 20.63 6.46 -7.27
CA ASN A 35 21.23 5.93 -8.48
C ASN A 35 20.26 5.07 -9.33
N LYS A 36 19.00 4.95 -8.95
CA LYS A 36 18.01 4.13 -9.65
C LYS A 36 17.27 4.98 -10.69
N PRO A 37 17.35 4.67 -11.99
CA PRO A 37 16.54 5.30 -13.00
C PRO A 37 15.11 4.75 -12.94
N ILE A 38 14.14 5.61 -13.15
CA ILE A 38 12.72 5.29 -13.30
C ILE A 38 12.26 5.88 -14.64
N THR A 39 11.64 5.07 -15.44
CA THR A 39 11.20 5.43 -16.78
C THR A 39 9.72 5.82 -16.81
N GLN A 40 9.25 6.37 -17.92
CA GLN A 40 7.82 6.64 -18.08
C GLN A 40 6.99 5.35 -18.10
N SER A 41 7.50 4.27 -18.69
CA SER A 41 6.81 2.98 -18.69
C SER A 41 6.70 2.39 -17.28
N ASP A 42 7.67 2.60 -16.39
CA ASP A 42 7.55 2.17 -15.00
C ASP A 42 6.39 2.87 -14.28
N ILE A 43 6.14 4.15 -14.59
CA ILE A 43 4.98 4.88 -14.02
C ILE A 43 3.67 4.38 -14.63
N VAL A 44 3.64 4.10 -15.93
CA VAL A 44 2.45 3.51 -16.59
C VAL A 44 2.12 2.14 -16.00
N ASP A 45 3.11 1.29 -15.80
CA ASP A 45 2.91 -0.03 -15.18
C ASP A 45 2.41 0.10 -13.74
N GLU A 46 2.93 1.08 -12.99
CA GLU A 46 2.43 1.35 -11.64
C GLU A 46 0.97 1.80 -11.65
N ILE A 47 0.55 2.65 -12.61
CA ILE A 47 -0.86 3.02 -12.78
C ILE A 47 -1.70 1.78 -13.07
N LYS A 48 -1.26 0.88 -13.96
CA LYS A 48 -1.95 -0.38 -14.25
C LYS A 48 -2.10 -1.24 -12.99
N ILE A 49 -1.05 -1.37 -12.18
CA ILE A 49 -1.10 -2.11 -10.92
C ILE A 49 -2.12 -1.51 -9.96
N ILE A 50 -2.11 -0.19 -9.80
CA ILE A 50 -3.06 0.52 -8.92
C ILE A 50 -4.50 0.26 -9.38
N LEU A 51 -4.80 0.38 -10.67
CA LEU A 51 -6.14 0.15 -11.22
C LEU A 51 -6.58 -1.31 -11.02
N ILE A 52 -5.72 -2.28 -11.35
CA ILE A 52 -6.01 -3.71 -11.19
C ILE A 52 -6.29 -4.05 -9.72
N LEU A 53 -5.40 -3.65 -8.81
CA LEU A 53 -5.53 -3.99 -7.39
C LEU A 53 -6.65 -3.25 -6.66
N ASN A 54 -7.23 -2.21 -7.26
CA ASN A 54 -8.41 -1.52 -6.74
C ASN A 54 -9.69 -1.89 -7.49
N ASN A 55 -9.61 -2.78 -8.50
CA ASN A 55 -10.71 -3.12 -9.38
C ASN A 55 -11.35 -1.87 -10.02
N GLU A 56 -10.51 -0.93 -10.46
CA GLU A 56 -10.90 0.33 -11.08
C GLU A 56 -10.54 0.36 -12.56
N SER A 57 -11.31 1.10 -13.35
CA SER A 57 -11.03 1.39 -14.76
C SER A 57 -10.38 2.77 -14.88
N TYR A 58 -9.48 2.90 -15.87
CA TYR A 58 -8.91 4.20 -16.21
C TYR A 58 -9.99 5.17 -16.72
N SER A 59 -9.90 6.42 -16.29
CA SER A 59 -10.69 7.53 -16.84
C SER A 59 -9.82 8.80 -16.89
N ASP A 60 -10.06 9.64 -17.90
CA ASP A 60 -9.22 10.83 -18.15
C ASP A 60 -9.32 11.88 -17.04
N ASP A 61 -10.43 11.97 -16.35
CA ASP A 61 -10.64 12.85 -15.20
C ASP A 61 -9.78 12.48 -14.00
N LYS A 62 -9.37 11.21 -13.88
CA LYS A 62 -8.48 10.70 -12.83
C LYS A 62 -7.01 10.64 -13.24
N ARG A 63 -6.66 11.03 -14.45
CA ARG A 63 -5.31 10.86 -15.00
C ARG A 63 -4.22 11.45 -14.10
N ASP A 64 -4.36 12.72 -13.75
CA ASP A 64 -3.32 13.43 -13.00
C ASP A 64 -3.19 12.88 -11.59
N GLN A 65 -4.29 12.49 -10.97
CA GLN A 65 -4.33 11.82 -9.66
C GLN A 65 -3.67 10.44 -9.69
N LEU A 66 -4.00 9.61 -10.69
CA LEU A 66 -3.39 8.30 -10.86
C LEU A 66 -1.87 8.41 -11.09
N HIS A 67 -1.46 9.41 -11.88
CA HIS A 67 -0.05 9.69 -12.12
C HIS A 67 0.69 10.08 -10.83
N GLU A 68 0.14 11.00 -10.04
CA GLU A 68 0.74 11.40 -8.76
C GLU A 68 0.85 10.22 -7.80
N LEU A 69 -0.20 9.41 -7.71
CA LEU A 69 -0.23 8.21 -6.86
C LEU A 69 0.83 7.19 -7.29
N ALA A 70 0.96 6.95 -8.60
CA ALA A 70 1.95 6.04 -9.16
C ALA A 70 3.39 6.53 -8.89
N VAL A 71 3.65 7.82 -9.07
CA VAL A 71 4.95 8.42 -8.73
C VAL A 71 5.26 8.25 -7.25
N ARG A 72 4.33 8.56 -6.37
CA ARG A 72 4.49 8.41 -4.91
C ARG A 72 4.77 6.96 -4.51
N SER A 73 4.03 6.00 -5.05
CA SER A 73 4.21 4.57 -4.80
C SER A 73 5.56 4.08 -5.29
N THR A 74 5.94 4.44 -6.52
CA THR A 74 7.24 4.09 -7.11
C THR A 74 8.40 4.66 -6.29
N VAL A 75 8.30 5.92 -5.85
CA VAL A 75 9.31 6.55 -4.98
C VAL A 75 9.44 5.78 -3.68
N LYS A 76 8.32 5.49 -2.99
CA LYS A 76 8.31 4.77 -1.71
C LYS A 76 8.98 3.41 -1.84
N ARG A 77 8.61 2.64 -2.85
CA ARG A 77 9.16 1.29 -3.11
C ARG A 77 10.64 1.34 -3.47
N THR A 78 11.05 2.26 -4.33
CA THR A 78 12.46 2.37 -4.74
C THR A 78 13.37 2.76 -3.57
N ILE A 79 12.93 3.65 -2.69
CA ILE A 79 13.66 3.99 -1.46
C ILE A 79 13.83 2.76 -0.57
N LYS A 80 12.76 1.96 -0.37
CA LYS A 80 12.85 0.69 0.37
C LYS A 80 13.88 -0.25 -0.27
N LYS A 81 13.85 -0.42 -1.59
CA LYS A 81 14.83 -1.26 -2.33
C LYS A 81 16.27 -0.79 -2.12
N ILE A 82 16.53 0.52 -2.20
CA ILE A 82 17.87 1.07 -1.97
C ILE A 82 18.35 0.74 -0.55
N GLU A 83 17.49 0.83 0.44
CA GLU A 83 17.85 0.53 1.82
C GLU A 83 18.08 -0.97 2.04
N LEU A 84 17.26 -1.83 1.43
CA LEU A 84 17.45 -3.28 1.43
C LEU A 84 18.80 -3.67 0.82
N GLU A 85 19.16 -3.06 -0.32
CA GLU A 85 20.46 -3.27 -0.97
C GLU A 85 21.64 -2.79 -0.08
N ARG A 86 21.52 -1.62 0.59
CA ARG A 86 22.53 -1.10 1.51
C ARG A 86 22.80 -2.04 2.68
N ASN A 87 21.77 -2.71 3.17
CA ASN A 87 21.87 -3.65 4.28
C ASN A 87 22.15 -5.09 3.82
N ASN A 88 22.22 -5.35 2.50
CA ASN A 88 22.33 -6.68 1.91
C ASN A 88 21.30 -7.66 2.51
N PHE A 89 20.06 -7.18 2.69
CA PHE A 89 19.00 -7.92 3.38
C PHE A 89 17.92 -8.35 2.41
N PHE A 90 17.85 -9.66 2.10
CA PHE A 90 16.92 -10.27 1.16
C PHE A 90 16.39 -11.59 1.73
N GLN A 91 15.74 -11.53 2.90
CA GLN A 91 15.20 -12.69 3.57
C GLN A 91 13.69 -12.55 3.78
N PHE A 92 12.93 -13.52 3.35
CA PHE A 92 11.51 -13.68 3.63
C PHE A 92 11.14 -15.17 3.51
N ASN A 93 9.96 -15.55 3.96
CA ASN A 93 9.43 -16.89 3.77
C ASN A 93 8.62 -16.93 2.47
N GLU A 94 8.89 -17.90 1.59
CA GLU A 94 8.15 -18.09 0.33
C GLU A 94 6.64 -18.29 0.57
N GLU A 95 6.26 -18.97 1.63
CA GLU A 95 4.85 -19.10 2.02
C GLU A 95 4.18 -17.75 2.31
N ASP A 96 4.95 -16.75 2.78
CA ASP A 96 4.44 -15.40 3.00
C ASP A 96 4.13 -14.71 1.67
N LEU A 97 4.95 -14.92 0.64
CA LEU A 97 4.69 -14.40 -0.70
C LEU A 97 3.39 -14.97 -1.27
N GLU A 98 3.23 -16.28 -1.24
CA GLU A 98 2.02 -16.95 -1.74
C GLU A 98 0.78 -16.44 -0.99
N ARG A 99 0.87 -16.32 0.33
CA ARG A 99 -0.21 -15.83 1.19
C ARG A 99 -0.57 -14.37 0.88
N GLU A 100 0.42 -13.51 0.68
CA GLU A 100 0.18 -12.10 0.34
C GLU A 100 -0.39 -11.92 -1.06
N LEU A 101 0.06 -12.68 -2.05
CA LEU A 101 -0.51 -12.69 -3.40
C LEU A 101 -1.96 -13.18 -3.38
N ALA A 102 -2.24 -14.26 -2.64
CA ALA A 102 -3.60 -14.75 -2.46
C ALA A 102 -4.50 -13.71 -1.78
N ARG A 103 -3.97 -12.99 -0.78
CA ARG A 103 -4.69 -11.91 -0.10
C ARG A 103 -4.98 -10.74 -1.04
N LEU A 104 -4.01 -10.34 -1.87
CA LEU A 104 -4.22 -9.28 -2.88
C LEU A 104 -5.34 -9.65 -3.86
N ALA A 105 -5.31 -10.87 -4.39
CA ALA A 105 -6.35 -11.37 -5.29
C ALA A 105 -7.73 -11.42 -4.59
N SER A 106 -7.78 -11.95 -3.36
CA SER A 106 -9.02 -12.04 -2.57
C SER A 106 -9.64 -10.67 -2.26
N ASN A 107 -8.83 -9.61 -2.11
CA ASN A 107 -9.34 -8.26 -1.85
C ASN A 107 -10.19 -7.71 -3.02
N ILE A 108 -10.00 -8.21 -4.22
CA ILE A 108 -10.80 -7.88 -5.41
C ILE A 108 -11.68 -9.07 -5.87
N PHE A 109 -11.92 -10.01 -4.96
CA PHE A 109 -12.82 -11.16 -5.13
C PHE A 109 -12.42 -12.12 -6.26
N ILE A 110 -11.12 -12.29 -6.55
CA ILE A 110 -10.57 -13.25 -7.52
C ILE A 110 -9.49 -14.12 -6.89
N ASP A 111 -9.04 -15.14 -7.61
CA ASP A 111 -7.86 -15.92 -7.26
C ASP A 111 -6.57 -15.41 -7.93
N VAL A 112 -5.41 -15.94 -7.54
CA VAL A 112 -4.10 -15.52 -8.07
C VAL A 112 -3.97 -15.81 -9.56
N ASN A 113 -4.55 -16.91 -10.07
CA ASN A 113 -4.48 -17.22 -11.50
C ASN A 113 -5.30 -16.21 -12.32
N THR A 114 -6.48 -15.85 -11.84
CA THR A 114 -7.30 -14.81 -12.45
C THR A 114 -6.60 -13.46 -12.40
N LEU A 115 -5.90 -13.13 -11.30
CA LEU A 115 -5.09 -11.91 -11.20
C LEU A 115 -3.94 -11.90 -12.24
N LYS A 116 -3.26 -13.04 -12.44
CA LYS A 116 -2.23 -13.18 -13.50
C LYS A 116 -2.80 -12.91 -14.89
N ASN A 117 -3.93 -13.54 -15.22
CA ASN A 117 -4.61 -13.35 -16.49
C ASN A 117 -5.07 -11.89 -16.68
N LEU A 118 -5.52 -11.24 -15.61
CA LEU A 118 -5.90 -9.83 -15.63
C LEU A 118 -4.71 -8.91 -15.91
N CYS A 119 -3.54 -9.21 -15.33
CA CYS A 119 -2.30 -8.50 -15.63
C CYS A 119 -1.93 -8.67 -17.10
N GLU A 120 -1.91 -9.90 -17.61
CA GLU A 120 -1.58 -10.19 -19.01
C GLU A 120 -2.53 -9.47 -19.98
N SER A 121 -3.85 -9.48 -19.71
CA SER A 121 -4.85 -8.79 -20.52
C SER A 121 -4.65 -7.26 -20.56
N ASN A 122 -3.98 -6.69 -19.56
CA ASN A 122 -3.62 -5.28 -19.48
C ASN A 122 -2.17 -5.00 -19.90
N GLU A 123 -1.52 -5.95 -20.56
CA GLU A 123 -0.11 -5.82 -20.95
C GLU A 123 0.81 -5.43 -19.77
N LEU A 124 0.58 -6.06 -18.63
CA LEU A 124 1.38 -5.90 -17.42
C LEU A 124 2.05 -7.23 -17.07
N ASP A 125 3.36 -7.20 -16.87
CA ASP A 125 4.07 -8.36 -16.35
C ASP A 125 3.72 -8.56 -14.86
N PHE A 126 3.14 -9.72 -14.56
CA PHE A 126 2.76 -10.09 -13.18
C PHE A 126 3.96 -10.07 -12.21
N SER A 127 5.17 -10.31 -12.71
CA SER A 127 6.40 -10.23 -11.91
C SER A 127 6.57 -8.87 -11.21
N LYS A 128 6.00 -7.80 -11.76
CA LYS A 128 6.01 -6.46 -11.14
C LYS A 128 5.17 -6.39 -9.86
N ILE A 129 4.05 -7.11 -9.82
CA ILE A 129 3.25 -7.27 -8.58
C ILE A 129 4.00 -8.14 -7.57
N GLU A 130 4.59 -9.26 -8.03
CA GLU A 130 5.41 -10.10 -7.15
C GLU A 130 6.59 -9.32 -6.55
N ASP A 131 7.27 -8.50 -7.35
CA ASP A 131 8.38 -7.66 -6.90
C ASP A 131 7.95 -6.61 -5.87
N GLN A 132 6.74 -6.04 -6.01
CA GLN A 132 6.17 -5.16 -4.98
C GLN A 132 5.97 -5.90 -3.66
N VAL A 133 5.33 -7.07 -3.71
CA VAL A 133 5.07 -7.89 -2.51
C VAL A 133 6.39 -8.32 -1.87
N LYS A 134 7.35 -8.82 -2.66
CA LYS A 134 8.69 -9.18 -2.17
C LYS A 134 9.39 -8.00 -1.49
N THR A 135 9.31 -6.82 -2.08
CA THR A 135 9.92 -5.61 -1.49
C THR A 135 9.34 -5.30 -0.11
N GLU A 136 8.01 -5.42 0.06
CA GLU A 136 7.36 -5.22 1.36
C GLU A 136 7.72 -6.31 2.37
N LEU A 137 7.78 -7.58 1.95
CA LEU A 137 8.20 -8.69 2.81
C LEU A 137 9.65 -8.52 3.28
N TYR A 138 10.58 -8.19 2.37
CA TYR A 138 11.97 -7.89 2.74
C TYR A 138 12.06 -6.71 3.69
N TRP A 139 11.33 -5.64 3.39
CA TRP A 139 11.30 -4.44 4.23
C TRP A 139 10.81 -4.74 5.64
N ASN A 140 9.68 -5.44 5.77
CA ASN A 140 9.12 -5.81 7.07
C ASN A 140 10.07 -6.70 7.86
N SER A 141 10.75 -7.64 7.19
CA SER A 141 11.76 -8.50 7.80
C SER A 141 12.99 -7.71 8.25
N LEU A 142 13.47 -6.75 7.45
CA LEU A 142 14.57 -5.84 7.82
C LEU A 142 14.21 -5.03 9.06
N ILE A 143 13.03 -4.39 9.07
CA ILE A 143 12.54 -3.60 10.20
C ILE A 143 12.45 -4.46 11.46
N PHE A 144 11.91 -5.67 11.35
CA PHE A 144 11.85 -6.60 12.47
C PHE A 144 13.26 -6.91 13.01
N GLU A 145 14.19 -7.30 12.14
CA GLU A 145 15.57 -7.61 12.57
C GLU A 145 16.26 -6.42 13.25
N MET A 146 16.10 -5.22 12.71
CA MET A 146 16.72 -4.02 13.26
C MET A 146 16.12 -3.60 14.61
N TYR A 147 14.83 -3.81 14.81
CA TYR A 147 14.10 -3.24 15.96
C TYR A 147 13.53 -4.27 16.93
N LYS A 148 13.63 -5.59 16.68
CA LYS A 148 13.10 -6.65 17.54
C LYS A 148 13.56 -6.53 19.01
N GLY A 149 14.80 -6.05 19.25
CA GLY A 149 15.31 -5.81 20.61
C GLY A 149 14.66 -4.64 21.34
N ASN A 150 13.94 -3.77 20.61
CA ASN A 150 13.26 -2.59 21.15
C ASN A 150 11.73 -2.78 21.28
N LEU A 151 11.20 -3.97 20.95
CA LEU A 151 9.79 -4.30 21.05
C LEU A 151 9.39 -4.47 22.53
N LYS A 152 9.11 -3.35 23.19
CA LYS A 152 8.62 -3.35 24.57
C LYS A 152 7.10 -3.30 24.56
N ILE A 153 6.46 -4.42 24.90
CA ILE A 153 5.00 -4.51 25.02
C ILE A 153 4.66 -4.18 26.46
N ASN A 154 3.69 -3.29 26.63
CA ASN A 154 3.13 -3.00 27.94
C ASN A 154 2.24 -4.17 28.37
N GLN A 155 2.78 -5.06 29.21
CA GLN A 155 2.05 -6.24 29.70
C GLN A 155 0.83 -5.85 30.56
N GLU A 156 0.94 -4.78 31.33
CA GLU A 156 -0.15 -4.29 32.18
C GLU A 156 -1.36 -3.84 31.33
N GLU A 157 -1.10 -3.10 30.24
CA GLU A 157 -2.15 -2.71 29.30
C GLU A 157 -2.83 -3.92 28.62
N ILE A 158 -2.04 -4.94 28.23
CA ILE A 158 -2.59 -6.19 27.67
C ILE A 158 -3.46 -6.91 28.69
N GLU A 159 -3.03 -6.99 29.96
CA GLU A 159 -3.82 -7.63 31.03
C GLU A 159 -5.11 -6.88 31.34
N ASP A 160 -5.09 -5.56 31.32
CA ASP A 160 -6.28 -4.75 31.55
C ASP A 160 -7.29 -4.89 30.40
N GLN A 161 -6.83 -4.86 29.16
CA GLN A 161 -7.68 -5.12 27.98
C GLN A 161 -8.26 -6.55 28.05
N LEU A 162 -7.47 -7.54 28.47
CA LEU A 162 -7.94 -8.91 28.63
C LEU A 162 -9.00 -9.05 29.71
N LYS A 163 -8.86 -8.35 30.86
CA LYS A 163 -9.88 -8.31 31.94
C LYS A 163 -11.22 -7.74 31.43
N LEU A 164 -11.17 -6.66 30.65
CA LEU A 164 -12.35 -6.05 30.04
C LEU A 164 -13.04 -7.00 29.05
N SER A 165 -12.27 -7.81 28.33
CA SER A 165 -12.80 -8.79 27.38
C SER A 165 -13.47 -10.00 28.04
N LYS A 166 -13.08 -10.37 29.28
CA LYS A 166 -13.61 -11.55 29.99
C LYS A 166 -15.11 -11.51 30.25
N ASN A 167 -15.69 -10.32 30.42
CA ASN A 167 -17.06 -10.13 30.86
C ASN A 167 -18.07 -9.89 29.75
N LYS A 168 -17.64 -10.05 28.47
CA LYS A 168 -18.49 -9.78 27.33
C LYS A 168 -18.83 -11.05 26.58
N ASN A 169 -20.13 -11.42 26.57
CA ASN A 169 -20.63 -12.49 25.71
C ASN A 169 -20.77 -12.08 24.27
N GLN A 170 -20.78 -10.79 23.99
CA GLN A 170 -20.85 -10.19 22.66
C GLN A 170 -19.79 -9.11 22.54
N ILE A 171 -19.16 -9.06 21.40
CA ILE A 171 -18.17 -8.05 21.05
C ILE A 171 -18.61 -7.28 19.81
N ASN A 172 -18.25 -6.00 19.76
CA ASN A 172 -18.51 -5.20 18.58
C ASN A 172 -17.39 -5.41 17.55
N GLU A 173 -17.78 -5.48 16.30
CA GLU A 173 -16.88 -5.33 15.16
C GLU A 173 -17.29 -4.11 14.36
N TYR A 174 -16.29 -3.39 13.88
CA TYR A 174 -16.43 -2.19 13.09
C TYR A 174 -15.83 -2.41 11.71
N LEU A 175 -16.61 -2.19 10.66
CA LEU A 175 -16.10 -2.10 9.29
C LEU A 175 -15.63 -0.68 9.07
N ILE A 176 -14.33 -0.48 8.97
CA ILE A 176 -13.74 0.85 8.95
C ILE A 176 -12.73 1.05 7.80
N SER A 177 -12.62 2.31 7.41
CA SER A 177 -11.50 2.81 6.63
C SER A 177 -10.80 3.92 7.40
N GLU A 178 -9.50 4.11 7.15
CA GLU A 178 -8.67 5.10 7.83
C GLU A 178 -8.00 6.08 6.87
N ILE A 179 -7.80 7.31 7.34
CA ILE A 179 -6.82 8.25 6.77
C ILE A 179 -5.88 8.65 7.90
N VAL A 180 -4.59 8.51 7.66
CA VAL A 180 -3.55 9.03 8.55
C VAL A 180 -2.81 10.12 7.80
N ILE A 181 -2.88 11.35 8.31
CA ILE A 181 -2.09 12.49 7.79
C ILE A 181 -0.91 12.78 8.70
N SER A 182 0.10 13.45 8.17
CA SER A 182 1.25 13.86 8.96
C SER A 182 0.83 14.76 10.13
N LYS A 183 1.58 14.71 11.23
CA LYS A 183 1.33 15.58 12.38
C LYS A 183 1.52 17.04 11.95
N VAL A 184 0.56 17.87 12.32
CA VAL A 184 0.60 19.33 12.20
C VAL A 184 0.71 19.97 13.57
N GLU A 185 1.00 21.27 13.61
CA GLU A 185 0.97 22.06 14.84
C GLU A 185 -0.45 22.15 15.39
N ASP A 186 -0.61 22.16 16.70
CA ASP A 186 -1.93 22.06 17.36
C ASP A 186 -2.89 23.19 16.93
N ASP A 187 -2.39 24.37 16.61
CA ASP A 187 -3.16 25.51 16.13
C ASP A 187 -3.67 25.34 14.69
N LYS A 188 -3.10 24.44 13.92
CA LYS A 188 -3.50 24.11 12.53
C LYS A 188 -4.38 22.87 12.42
N LEU A 189 -4.51 22.09 13.51
CA LEU A 189 -5.23 20.83 13.49
C LEU A 189 -6.66 20.97 12.97
N ASP A 190 -7.42 21.92 13.52
CA ASP A 190 -8.83 22.11 13.15
C ASP A 190 -8.98 22.50 11.69
N LEU A 191 -8.09 23.35 11.18
CA LEU A 191 -8.09 23.78 9.78
C LEU A 191 -7.82 22.59 8.85
N GLU A 192 -6.78 21.82 9.13
CA GLU A 192 -6.40 20.65 8.34
C GLU A 192 -7.51 19.59 8.30
N VAL A 193 -8.14 19.34 9.45
CA VAL A 193 -9.29 18.41 9.54
C VAL A 193 -10.51 18.92 8.76
N GLN A 194 -10.76 20.23 8.76
CA GLN A 194 -11.85 20.83 7.98
C GLN A 194 -11.59 20.71 6.48
N GLU A 195 -10.36 21.00 6.04
CA GLU A 195 -9.98 20.86 4.64
C GLU A 195 -10.08 19.41 4.17
N LEU A 196 -9.61 18.46 4.99
CA LEU A 196 -9.74 17.03 4.71
C LEU A 196 -11.21 16.61 4.58
N LYS A 197 -12.09 17.04 5.50
CA LYS A 197 -13.54 16.75 5.42
C LYS A 197 -14.15 17.30 4.15
N ARG A 198 -13.86 18.54 3.80
CA ARG A 198 -14.34 19.17 2.57
C ARG A 198 -13.87 18.41 1.32
N LYS A 199 -12.61 17.94 1.32
CA LYS A 199 -12.08 17.13 0.22
C LYS A 199 -12.83 15.81 0.10
N ILE A 200 -13.10 15.13 1.23
CA ILE A 200 -13.88 13.88 1.28
C ILE A 200 -15.32 14.07 0.79
N GLU A 201 -15.96 15.21 1.07
CA GLU A 201 -17.30 15.52 0.60
C GLU A 201 -17.36 15.73 -0.92
N ASN A 202 -16.31 16.32 -1.51
CA ASN A 202 -16.25 16.59 -2.95
C ASN A 202 -15.82 15.39 -3.80
N GLU A 203 -15.04 14.49 -3.23
CA GLU A 203 -14.46 13.35 -3.93
C GLU A 203 -15.04 12.03 -3.37
N SER A 204 -14.27 11.32 -2.61
CA SER A 204 -14.69 10.19 -1.80
C SER A 204 -13.65 9.95 -0.72
N PHE A 205 -14.02 9.26 0.36
CA PHE A 205 -13.07 8.93 1.42
C PHE A 205 -11.91 8.10 0.87
N GLU A 206 -12.23 7.10 0.07
CA GLU A 206 -11.28 6.15 -0.52
C GLU A 206 -10.27 6.85 -1.43
N GLN A 207 -10.73 7.83 -2.20
CA GLN A 207 -9.89 8.62 -3.08
C GLN A 207 -8.95 9.53 -2.29
N VAL A 208 -9.48 10.25 -1.32
CA VAL A 208 -8.69 11.13 -0.44
C VAL A 208 -7.69 10.32 0.38
N ALA A 209 -8.07 9.11 0.85
CA ALA A 209 -7.14 8.22 1.55
C ALA A 209 -5.93 7.85 0.68
N ARG A 210 -6.13 7.55 -0.61
CA ARG A 210 -5.04 7.26 -1.55
C ARG A 210 -4.11 8.45 -1.75
N GLU A 211 -4.66 9.67 -1.78
CA GLU A 211 -3.90 10.88 -2.06
C GLU A 211 -3.07 11.37 -0.86
N VAL A 212 -3.70 11.47 0.30
CA VAL A 212 -3.10 12.16 1.44
C VAL A 212 -2.66 11.26 2.59
N SER A 213 -3.19 10.02 2.68
CA SER A 213 -2.86 9.15 3.79
C SER A 213 -1.43 8.64 3.69
N ILE A 214 -0.71 8.75 4.80
CA ILE A 214 0.64 8.19 4.95
C ILE A 214 0.62 6.72 5.39
N SER A 215 -0.55 6.19 5.73
CA SER A 215 -0.75 4.79 6.12
C SER A 215 -0.50 3.83 4.95
N GLU A 216 -0.16 2.58 5.26
CA GLU A 216 -0.04 1.51 4.26
C GLU A 216 -1.40 1.14 3.65
N SER A 217 -2.49 1.38 4.36
CA SER A 217 -3.86 1.20 3.85
C SER A 217 -4.24 2.19 2.73
N ALA A 218 -3.47 3.27 2.55
CA ALA A 218 -3.75 4.32 1.57
C ALA A 218 -3.99 3.77 0.15
N LEU A 219 -3.16 2.83 -0.29
CA LEU A 219 -3.27 2.19 -1.62
C LEU A 219 -4.60 1.43 -1.81
N LYS A 220 -5.25 1.04 -0.71
CA LYS A 220 -6.55 0.39 -0.67
C LYS A 220 -7.70 1.35 -0.30
N GLY A 221 -7.48 2.65 -0.50
CA GLY A 221 -8.46 3.65 -0.09
C GLY A 221 -8.68 3.73 1.41
N GLY A 222 -7.67 3.34 2.19
CA GLY A 222 -7.75 3.31 3.65
C GLY A 222 -8.48 2.11 4.24
N ASP A 223 -8.92 1.13 3.44
CA ASP A 223 -9.73 0.00 3.92
C ASP A 223 -8.96 -0.89 4.91
N LEU A 224 -9.51 -1.04 6.11
CA LEU A 224 -9.01 -1.94 7.16
C LEU A 224 -9.89 -3.19 7.33
N GLY A 225 -11.05 -3.25 6.67
CA GLY A 225 -12.02 -4.32 6.84
C GLY A 225 -12.71 -4.32 8.20
N TRP A 226 -13.16 -5.49 8.63
CA TRP A 226 -13.79 -5.69 9.94
C TRP A 226 -12.74 -5.77 11.04
N ILE A 227 -12.82 -4.82 11.99
CA ILE A 227 -11.91 -4.73 13.14
C ILE A 227 -12.70 -5.02 14.42
N ASN A 228 -12.18 -5.95 15.21
CA ASN A 228 -12.77 -6.38 16.48
C ASN A 228 -12.40 -5.41 17.63
N GLU A 229 -13.38 -5.04 18.47
CA GLU A 229 -13.14 -4.10 19.57
C GLU A 229 -12.08 -4.55 20.58
N ASN A 230 -11.79 -5.86 20.68
CA ASN A 230 -10.79 -6.39 21.61
C ASN A 230 -9.34 -6.19 21.15
N ILE A 231 -9.11 -5.75 19.91
CA ILE A 231 -7.77 -5.56 19.36
C ILE A 231 -7.42 -4.10 19.09
N ILE A 232 -8.26 -3.17 19.54
CA ILE A 232 -8.05 -1.73 19.42
C ILE A 232 -7.92 -1.10 20.81
N SER A 233 -7.20 0.02 20.89
CA SER A 233 -7.05 0.75 22.15
C SER A 233 -8.38 1.34 22.60
N GLU A 234 -8.56 1.54 23.91
CA GLU A 234 -9.79 2.15 24.46
C GLU A 234 -10.08 3.53 23.84
N LYS A 235 -9.06 4.32 23.54
CA LYS A 235 -9.21 5.61 22.85
C LYS A 235 -9.87 5.45 21.47
N ILE A 236 -9.39 4.50 20.67
CA ILE A 236 -9.96 4.21 19.33
C ILE A 236 -11.37 3.66 19.48
N LYS A 237 -11.58 2.73 20.40
CA LYS A 237 -12.88 2.11 20.65
C LYS A 237 -13.95 3.13 21.05
N THR A 238 -13.63 4.07 21.93
CA THR A 238 -14.54 5.16 22.31
C THR A 238 -14.96 5.94 21.07
N VAL A 239 -14.00 6.39 20.28
CA VAL A 239 -14.24 7.16 19.04
C VAL A 239 -15.10 6.37 18.06
N LEU A 240 -14.79 5.08 17.80
CA LEU A 240 -15.57 4.25 16.87
C LEU A 240 -16.98 3.98 17.39
N THR A 241 -17.16 3.82 18.70
CA THR A 241 -18.46 3.60 19.32
C THR A 241 -19.36 4.82 19.15
N GLU A 242 -18.82 6.01 19.39
CA GLU A 242 -19.53 7.30 19.29
C GLU A 242 -19.80 7.74 17.85
N THR A 243 -19.00 7.30 16.90
CA THR A 243 -19.18 7.68 15.49
C THR A 243 -20.34 6.91 14.87
N PRO A 244 -21.39 7.54 14.34
CA PRO A 244 -22.47 6.84 13.64
C PRO A 244 -21.97 6.13 12.36
N THR A 245 -22.65 5.05 11.99
CA THR A 245 -22.39 4.36 10.70
C THR A 245 -22.58 5.34 9.54
N GLY A 246 -21.68 5.29 8.58
CA GLY A 246 -21.61 6.19 7.42
C GLY A 246 -20.80 7.47 7.66
N ASN A 247 -20.48 7.81 8.91
CA ASN A 247 -19.85 9.08 9.26
C ASN A 247 -18.34 8.97 9.49
N LEU A 248 -17.71 10.14 9.46
CA LEU A 248 -16.30 10.31 9.85
C LEU A 248 -16.17 10.47 11.35
N SER A 249 -15.12 9.90 11.91
CA SER A 249 -14.79 10.06 13.34
C SER A 249 -14.26 11.47 13.66
N SER A 250 -14.21 11.80 14.95
CA SER A 250 -13.31 12.84 15.43
C SER A 250 -11.85 12.45 15.15
N PRO A 251 -10.95 13.45 14.97
CA PRO A 251 -9.53 13.17 14.76
C PRO A 251 -8.88 12.59 16.02
N ILE A 252 -8.00 11.61 15.83
CA ILE A 252 -7.22 11.00 16.90
C ILE A 252 -5.77 11.40 16.68
N VAL A 253 -5.24 12.26 17.54
CA VAL A 253 -3.83 12.65 17.50
C VAL A 253 -3.00 11.48 18.02
N LEU A 254 -2.05 11.02 17.19
CA LEU A 254 -1.04 10.02 17.47
C LEU A 254 0.33 10.69 17.51
N GLU A 255 1.35 9.97 17.96
CA GLU A 255 2.73 10.50 18.02
C GLU A 255 3.26 10.90 16.64
N ASN A 256 2.89 10.14 15.60
CA ASN A 256 3.40 10.25 14.24
C ASN A 256 2.38 10.77 13.22
N GLY A 257 1.19 11.19 13.65
CA GLY A 257 0.18 11.69 12.72
C GLY A 257 -1.20 11.91 13.35
N ILE A 258 -2.15 12.24 12.50
CA ILE A 258 -3.55 12.44 12.85
C ILE A 258 -4.36 11.38 12.10
N LEU A 259 -5.09 10.58 12.85
CA LEU A 259 -5.90 9.47 12.35
C LEU A 259 -7.38 9.86 12.34
N ILE A 260 -8.05 9.63 11.22
CA ILE A 260 -9.50 9.79 11.06
C ILE A 260 -10.06 8.51 10.46
N PHE A 261 -11.14 8.00 11.04
CA PHE A 261 -11.86 6.84 10.53
C PHE A 261 -13.14 7.23 9.81
N LYS A 262 -13.50 6.44 8.80
CA LYS A 262 -14.87 6.33 8.27
C LYS A 262 -15.45 5.02 8.80
N VAL A 263 -16.50 5.10 9.60
CA VAL A 263 -17.22 3.92 10.11
C VAL A 263 -18.25 3.51 9.06
N ARG A 264 -17.97 2.45 8.31
CA ARG A 264 -18.83 1.98 7.22
C ARG A 264 -20.00 1.14 7.73
N ASP A 265 -19.73 0.30 8.76
CA ASP A 265 -20.75 -0.55 9.37
C ASP A 265 -20.34 -0.98 10.79
N LYS A 266 -21.28 -1.48 11.58
CA LYS A 266 -21.08 -2.01 12.93
C LYS A 266 -21.92 -3.27 13.12
N ARG A 267 -21.33 -4.29 13.72
CA ARG A 267 -22.05 -5.51 14.08
C ARG A 267 -21.63 -6.04 15.44
N LYS A 268 -22.51 -6.82 16.06
CA LYS A 268 -22.19 -7.60 17.25
C LYS A 268 -22.01 -9.05 16.86
N ILE A 269 -20.94 -9.64 17.33
CA ILE A 269 -20.66 -11.06 17.15
C ILE A 269 -20.55 -11.74 18.51
N GLU A 270 -20.87 -13.03 18.58
CA GLU A 270 -20.62 -13.83 19.79
C GLU A 270 -19.10 -14.03 19.97
N GLN A 271 -18.65 -13.90 21.21
CA GLN A 271 -17.24 -14.09 21.54
C GLN A 271 -16.95 -15.60 21.64
N ASN A 272 -16.51 -16.19 20.56
CA ASN A 272 -16.11 -17.61 20.49
C ASN A 272 -14.61 -17.83 20.73
N MET A 273 -13.82 -16.79 20.97
CA MET A 273 -12.37 -16.89 21.18
C MET A 273 -12.05 -17.16 22.65
N SER A 274 -11.11 -18.07 22.90
CA SER A 274 -10.53 -18.28 24.22
C SER A 274 -9.77 -17.04 24.69
N LEU A 275 -9.61 -16.86 26.01
CA LEU A 275 -8.83 -15.75 26.57
C LEU A 275 -7.37 -15.77 26.11
N GLU A 276 -6.81 -16.94 25.90
CA GLU A 276 -5.44 -17.11 25.39
C GLU A 276 -5.32 -16.62 23.93
N GLU A 277 -6.28 -16.93 23.09
CA GLU A 277 -6.35 -16.43 21.72
C GLU A 277 -6.49 -14.90 21.68
N ILE A 278 -7.36 -14.33 22.54
CA ILE A 278 -7.52 -12.88 22.65
C ILE A 278 -6.20 -12.25 23.10
N LYS A 279 -5.54 -12.79 24.14
CA LYS A 279 -4.25 -12.29 24.64
C LYS A 279 -3.18 -12.31 23.54
N ASN A 280 -3.04 -13.43 22.84
CA ASN A 280 -2.07 -13.56 21.74
C ASN A 280 -2.35 -12.57 20.61
N LYS A 281 -3.62 -12.35 20.28
CA LYS A 281 -4.03 -11.37 19.27
C LYS A 281 -3.69 -9.94 19.70
N LEU A 282 -3.96 -9.56 20.95
CA LEU A 282 -3.60 -8.26 21.52
C LEU A 282 -2.09 -8.03 21.47
N ILE A 283 -1.29 -9.02 21.91
CA ILE A 283 0.18 -8.96 21.85
C ILE A 283 0.67 -8.77 20.41
N ASN A 284 0.14 -9.54 19.48
CA ASN A 284 0.55 -9.45 18.07
C ASN A 284 0.14 -8.11 17.45
N THR A 285 -1.03 -7.58 17.78
CA THR A 285 -1.49 -6.26 17.33
C THR A 285 -0.57 -5.17 17.84
N GLU A 286 -0.20 -5.19 19.12
CA GLU A 286 0.71 -4.19 19.68
C GLU A 286 2.13 -4.29 19.09
N LYS A 287 2.64 -5.52 18.87
CA LYS A 287 3.90 -5.73 18.14
C LYS A 287 3.87 -5.11 16.75
N THR A 288 2.81 -5.38 16.00
CA THR A 288 2.63 -4.86 14.64
C THR A 288 2.59 -3.34 14.63
N LYS A 289 1.85 -2.73 15.57
CA LYS A 289 1.77 -1.27 15.71
C LYS A 289 3.14 -0.65 15.99
N ILE A 290 3.92 -1.22 16.92
CA ILE A 290 5.28 -0.76 17.23
C ILE A 290 6.19 -0.91 16.02
N LEU A 291 6.13 -2.05 15.31
CA LEU A 291 6.93 -2.27 14.10
C LEU A 291 6.55 -1.29 12.98
N ASN A 292 5.28 -0.98 12.80
CA ASN A 292 4.83 0.02 11.84
C ASN A 292 5.38 1.42 12.16
N MET A 293 5.40 1.81 13.44
CA MET A 293 6.04 3.06 13.88
C MET A 293 7.53 3.09 13.52
N TYR A 294 8.25 2.00 13.80
CA TYR A 294 9.66 1.90 13.41
C TYR A 294 9.84 1.91 11.90
N SER A 295 8.98 1.22 11.16
CA SER A 295 8.97 1.20 9.69
C SER A 295 8.85 2.62 9.11
N MET A 296 7.86 3.38 9.59
CA MET A 296 7.63 4.76 9.14
C MET A 296 8.81 5.66 9.49
N SER A 297 9.28 5.63 10.74
CA SER A 297 10.41 6.44 11.21
C SER A 297 11.69 6.11 10.45
N HIS A 298 11.96 4.81 10.21
CA HIS A 298 13.13 4.37 9.45
C HIS A 298 13.04 4.81 7.99
N TYR A 299 11.89 4.62 7.36
CA TYR A 299 11.64 5.09 6.00
C TYR A 299 11.89 6.61 5.87
N ASP A 300 11.34 7.43 6.76
CA ASP A 300 11.53 8.88 6.75
C ASP A 300 12.99 9.28 6.90
N LYS A 301 13.72 8.60 7.77
CA LYS A 301 15.16 8.80 7.92
C LYS A 301 15.91 8.51 6.61
N VAL A 302 15.63 7.35 5.98
CA VAL A 302 16.25 6.95 4.72
C VAL A 302 15.86 7.91 3.58
N ARG A 303 14.58 8.28 3.49
CA ARG A 303 14.04 9.20 2.47
C ARG A 303 14.80 10.52 2.42
N ARG A 304 15.16 11.08 3.59
CA ARG A 304 15.90 12.35 3.70
C ARG A 304 17.34 12.26 3.18
N THR A 305 17.89 11.07 3.06
CA THR A 305 19.27 10.83 2.55
C THR A 305 19.34 10.58 1.05
N ILE A 306 18.19 10.44 0.39
CA ILE A 306 18.10 10.07 -1.03
C ILE A 306 17.61 11.25 -1.85
N THR A 307 18.39 11.63 -2.86
CA THR A 307 18.02 12.69 -3.82
C THR A 307 17.07 12.11 -4.87
N ILE A 308 16.05 12.89 -5.21
CA ILE A 308 15.12 12.58 -6.30
C ILE A 308 15.21 13.71 -7.31
N ASN A 309 15.50 13.36 -8.57
CA ASN A 309 15.58 14.32 -9.67
C ASN A 309 14.55 13.91 -10.74
N PHE A 310 13.71 14.84 -11.14
CA PHE A 310 12.76 14.68 -12.25
C PHE A 310 13.38 15.20 -13.53
N PHE A 311 13.10 14.53 -14.64
CA PHE A 311 13.51 14.92 -15.97
C PHE A 311 12.26 15.28 -16.80
N GLN A 312 12.37 16.35 -17.57
CA GLN A 312 11.28 16.82 -18.45
C GLN A 312 11.39 16.17 -19.82
#